data_ff81d429359e241b127c781aa9585d9c
#
_entry.id   ff81d429359e241b127c781aa9585d9c
#
_cell.length_a   1.000
_cell.length_b   1.000
_cell.length_c   1.000
_cell.angle_alpha   90.00
_cell.angle_beta   90.00
_cell.angle_gamma   90.00
#
_symmetry.space_group_name_H-M   'P 1'
#
loop_
_entity.id
_entity.type
_entity.pdbx_description
1 polymer ?
#
loop_
_entity_poly.entity_id
_entity_poly.type
_entity_poly.pdbx_seq_one_letter_code
_entity_poly.pdbx_strand_id
1 'polypeptide(L)'
;MSASAGAILLAGRLLFVVFFASSAYGHFKNHKMMTGYAKQSGVPIPVVAGWPAGAWLAAGAVSVAFGIWADLGALMLAAFVVPAGALLHAFWKIEDPTQRQTQQMSFLRNVSFLGAALALFAVFASIDHGLRFAITGSLFHLS
;
A
#
# COMPACT_ATOMS: atom_id res chain seq x y z
N MET A 1 -3.25 -3.11 24.89
CA MET A 1 -2.75 -1.76 24.46
C MET A 1 -3.43 -0.67 25.25
N SER A 2 -2.70 0.38 25.68
CA SER A 2 -3.27 1.57 26.36
C SER A 2 -4.17 2.39 25.41
N ALA A 3 -5.03 3.24 25.98
CA ALA A 3 -5.91 4.10 25.17
C ALA A 3 -5.11 5.08 24.31
N SER A 4 -4.07 5.68 24.87
CA SER A 4 -3.18 6.61 24.15
C SER A 4 -2.42 5.94 23.02
N ALA A 5 -1.84 4.78 23.25
CA ALA A 5 -1.17 4.01 22.19
C ALA A 5 -2.15 3.60 21.08
N GLY A 6 -3.38 3.21 21.43
CA GLY A 6 -4.41 2.90 20.47
C GLY A 6 -4.82 4.11 19.61
N ALA A 7 -4.95 5.29 20.21
CA ALA A 7 -5.27 6.52 19.47
C ALA A 7 -4.14 6.93 18.53
N ILE A 8 -2.88 6.83 18.96
CA ILE A 8 -1.71 7.13 18.11
C ILE A 8 -1.66 6.14 16.93
N LEU A 9 -1.85 4.85 17.20
CA LEU A 9 -1.86 3.84 16.15
C LEU A 9 -3.02 4.05 15.15
N LEU A 10 -4.20 4.44 15.63
CA LEU A 10 -5.33 4.79 14.75
C LEU A 10 -4.97 5.97 13.85
N ALA A 11 -4.41 7.05 14.42
CA ALA A 11 -3.96 8.20 13.63
C ALA A 11 -2.92 7.79 12.57
N GLY A 12 -1.94 6.96 12.95
CA GLY A 12 -0.94 6.42 12.02
C GLY A 12 -1.58 5.59 10.89
N ARG A 13 -2.54 4.73 11.21
CA ARG A 13 -3.30 3.94 10.22
C ARG A 13 -4.03 4.83 9.23
N LEU A 14 -4.76 5.83 9.73
CA LEU A 14 -5.51 6.75 8.89
C LEU A 14 -4.61 7.57 7.96
N LEU A 15 -3.50 8.11 8.49
CA LEU A 15 -2.52 8.83 7.66
C LEU A 15 -1.86 7.92 6.62
N PHE A 16 -1.50 6.70 7.00
CA PHE A 16 -0.90 5.73 6.09
C PHE A 16 -1.82 5.40 4.91
N VAL A 17 -3.11 5.17 5.16
CA VAL A 17 -4.04 4.76 4.10
C VAL A 17 -4.48 5.89 3.18
N VAL A 18 -4.30 7.17 3.54
CA VAL A 18 -4.65 8.31 2.69
C VAL A 18 -4.01 8.20 1.31
N PHE A 19 -2.73 7.86 1.25
CA PHE A 19 -2.03 7.68 -0.01
C PHE A 19 -2.65 6.55 -0.86
N PHE A 20 -2.91 5.40 -0.25
CA PHE A 20 -3.45 4.23 -0.95
C PHE A 20 -4.90 4.43 -1.39
N ALA A 21 -5.71 5.09 -0.59
CA ALA A 21 -7.08 5.47 -0.96
C ALA A 21 -7.08 6.44 -2.15
N SER A 22 -6.22 7.45 -2.13
CA SER A 22 -6.03 8.37 -3.26
C SER A 22 -5.52 7.65 -4.51
N SER A 23 -4.58 6.73 -4.35
CA SER A 23 -4.07 5.90 -5.44
C SER A 23 -5.17 4.99 -6.02
N ALA A 24 -5.97 4.34 -5.17
CA ALA A 24 -7.10 3.53 -5.59
C ALA A 24 -8.08 4.34 -6.45
N TYR A 25 -8.44 5.53 -5.99
CA TYR A 25 -9.28 6.45 -6.76
C TYR A 25 -8.67 6.77 -8.14
N GLY A 26 -7.38 7.05 -8.20
CA GLY A 26 -6.65 7.30 -9.45
C GLY A 26 -6.71 6.11 -10.42
N HIS A 27 -6.54 4.88 -9.92
CA HIS A 27 -6.65 3.65 -10.70
C HIS A 27 -8.05 3.43 -11.26
N PHE A 28 -9.10 3.73 -10.50
CA PHE A 28 -10.48 3.67 -10.99
C PHE A 28 -10.76 4.74 -12.05
N LYS A 29 -10.46 5.99 -11.73
CA LYS A 29 -10.75 7.14 -12.61
C LYS A 29 -9.98 7.08 -13.93
N ASN A 30 -8.73 6.68 -13.88
CA ASN A 30 -7.81 6.72 -15.02
C ASN A 30 -7.38 5.32 -15.49
N HIS A 31 -8.26 4.32 -15.39
CA HIS A 31 -7.89 2.92 -15.60
C HIS A 31 -7.22 2.66 -16.97
N LYS A 32 -7.69 3.32 -18.04
CA LYS A 32 -7.10 3.18 -19.40
C LYS A 32 -5.67 3.74 -19.46
N MET A 33 -5.44 4.90 -18.83
CA MET A 33 -4.12 5.52 -18.75
C MET A 33 -3.16 4.65 -17.91
N MET A 34 -3.60 4.13 -16.78
CA MET A 34 -2.80 3.26 -15.91
C MET A 34 -2.44 1.95 -16.64
N THR A 35 -3.39 1.34 -17.35
CA THR A 35 -3.14 0.17 -18.19
C THR A 35 -2.12 0.47 -19.31
N GLY A 36 -2.24 1.62 -19.97
CA GLY A 36 -1.31 2.06 -21.01
C GLY A 36 0.11 2.27 -20.47
N TYR A 37 0.22 2.94 -19.34
CA TYR A 37 1.50 3.16 -18.67
C TYR A 37 2.17 1.84 -18.25
N ALA A 38 1.39 0.92 -17.66
CA ALA A 38 1.88 -0.40 -17.28
C ALA A 38 2.38 -1.21 -18.49
N LYS A 39 1.68 -1.12 -19.64
CA LYS A 39 2.11 -1.74 -20.89
C LYS A 39 3.46 -1.19 -21.36
N GLN A 40 3.63 0.13 -21.35
CA GLN A 40 4.90 0.77 -21.72
C GLN A 40 6.05 0.41 -20.74
N SER A 41 5.72 0.19 -19.47
CA SER A 41 6.69 -0.19 -18.44
C SER A 41 7.04 -1.69 -18.45
N GLY A 42 6.48 -2.48 -19.37
CA GLY A 42 6.77 -3.91 -19.51
C GLY A 42 6.08 -4.79 -18.46
N VAL A 43 4.96 -4.34 -17.90
CA VAL A 43 4.16 -5.18 -16.99
C VAL A 43 3.53 -6.34 -17.77
N PRO A 44 3.67 -7.60 -17.33
CA PRO A 44 3.21 -8.77 -18.09
C PRO A 44 1.71 -8.78 -18.38
N ILE A 45 0.89 -8.30 -17.42
CA ILE A 45 -0.56 -8.23 -17.55
C ILE A 45 -1.00 -6.78 -17.26
N PRO A 46 -0.88 -5.86 -18.26
CA PRO A 46 -1.07 -4.42 -18.01
C PRO A 46 -2.45 -4.02 -17.50
N VAL A 47 -3.49 -4.78 -17.86
CA VAL A 47 -4.87 -4.50 -17.41
C VAL A 47 -5.02 -4.55 -15.89
N VAL A 48 -4.18 -5.31 -15.20
CA VAL A 48 -4.18 -5.41 -13.73
C VAL A 48 -3.86 -4.05 -13.08
N ALA A 49 -3.07 -3.21 -13.74
CA ALA A 49 -2.74 -1.88 -13.25
C ALA A 49 -3.90 -0.85 -13.35
N GLY A 50 -5.00 -1.22 -13.97
CA GLY A 50 -6.21 -0.39 -14.01
C GLY A 50 -7.09 -0.57 -12.78
N TRP A 51 -8.39 -0.82 -13.00
CA TRP A 51 -9.36 -0.98 -11.92
C TRP A 51 -9.08 -2.16 -10.95
N PRO A 52 -8.47 -3.30 -11.37
CA PRO A 52 -8.16 -4.37 -10.42
C PRO A 52 -7.17 -3.93 -9.33
N ALA A 53 -6.13 -3.17 -9.70
CA ALA A 53 -5.21 -2.57 -8.73
C ALA A 53 -5.94 -1.57 -7.81
N GLY A 54 -6.86 -0.77 -8.37
CA GLY A 54 -7.72 0.12 -7.60
C GLY A 54 -8.53 -0.62 -6.54
N ALA A 55 -9.17 -1.74 -6.91
CA ALA A 55 -9.93 -2.58 -6.00
C ALA A 55 -9.05 -3.21 -4.90
N TRP A 56 -7.87 -3.70 -5.26
CA TRP A 56 -6.89 -4.24 -4.32
C TRP A 56 -6.44 -3.18 -3.30
N LEU A 57 -6.08 -2.00 -3.76
CA LEU A 57 -5.66 -0.88 -2.92
C LEU A 57 -6.78 -0.39 -2.01
N ALA A 58 -8.00 -0.28 -2.53
CA ALA A 58 -9.16 0.12 -1.73
C ALA A 58 -9.45 -0.89 -0.62
N ALA A 59 -9.44 -2.19 -0.94
CA ALA A 59 -9.64 -3.25 0.04
C ALA A 59 -8.57 -3.23 1.15
N GLY A 60 -7.29 -3.11 0.79
CA GLY A 60 -6.19 -2.99 1.75
C GLY A 60 -6.30 -1.73 2.61
N ALA A 61 -6.63 -0.58 2.01
CA ALA A 61 -6.79 0.68 2.73
C ALA A 61 -7.96 0.63 3.72
N VAL A 62 -9.13 0.11 3.32
CA VAL A 62 -10.30 -0.09 4.18
C VAL A 62 -9.97 -1.05 5.33
N SER A 63 -9.33 -2.17 5.02
CA SER A 63 -8.88 -3.15 6.01
C SER A 63 -8.02 -2.51 7.10
N VAL A 64 -6.97 -1.79 6.72
CA VAL A 64 -6.06 -1.10 7.66
C VAL A 64 -6.80 0.02 8.41
N ALA A 65 -7.58 0.86 7.72
CA ALA A 65 -8.27 2.01 8.33
C ALA A 65 -9.23 1.57 9.43
N PHE A 66 -10.11 0.63 9.13
CA PHE A 66 -11.16 0.19 10.05
C PHE A 66 -10.75 -0.99 10.96
N GLY A 67 -9.55 -1.54 10.76
CA GLY A 67 -9.11 -2.68 11.54
C GLY A 67 -9.93 -3.94 11.24
N ILE A 68 -10.24 -4.16 9.97
CA ILE A 68 -10.90 -5.38 9.49
C ILE A 68 -9.80 -6.28 8.95
N TRP A 69 -9.33 -7.25 9.73
CA TRP A 69 -8.12 -8.04 9.41
C TRP A 69 -6.97 -7.15 8.99
N ALA A 70 -6.62 -6.18 9.85
CA ALA A 70 -5.69 -5.10 9.51
C ALA A 70 -4.29 -5.60 9.10
N ASP A 71 -3.89 -6.74 9.63
CA ASP A 71 -2.68 -7.48 9.27
C ASP A 71 -2.71 -7.95 7.80
N LEU A 72 -3.82 -8.55 7.35
CA LEU A 72 -4.01 -8.90 5.94
C LEU A 72 -3.98 -7.65 5.05
N GLY A 73 -4.69 -6.59 5.46
CA GLY A 73 -4.68 -5.33 4.71
C GLY A 73 -3.28 -4.73 4.55
N ALA A 74 -2.47 -4.75 5.61
CA ALA A 74 -1.08 -4.29 5.55
C ALA A 74 -0.25 -5.12 4.56
N LEU A 75 -0.40 -6.45 4.56
CA LEU A 75 0.25 -7.33 3.58
C LEU A 75 -0.23 -7.08 2.14
N MET A 76 -1.51 -6.83 1.94
CA MET A 76 -2.05 -6.49 0.62
C MET A 76 -1.39 -5.22 0.07
N LEU A 77 -1.24 -4.19 0.90
CA LEU A 77 -0.58 -2.94 0.50
C LEU A 77 0.91 -3.15 0.26
N ALA A 78 1.59 -3.93 1.12
CA ALA A 78 2.99 -4.32 0.91
C ALA A 78 3.19 -5.07 -0.42
N ALA A 79 2.32 -6.04 -0.73
CA ALA A 79 2.37 -6.81 -1.96
C ALA A 79 2.18 -5.96 -3.22
N PHE A 80 1.42 -4.86 -3.12
CA PHE A 80 1.25 -3.92 -4.23
C PHE A 80 2.48 -3.05 -4.47
N VAL A 81 3.08 -2.49 -3.42
CA VAL A 81 4.18 -1.51 -3.59
C VAL A 81 5.47 -2.13 -4.12
N VAL A 82 5.68 -3.43 -3.93
CA VAL A 82 6.87 -4.13 -4.45
C VAL A 82 6.90 -4.13 -5.99
N PRO A 83 5.91 -4.72 -6.71
CA PRO A 83 5.92 -4.68 -8.16
C PRO A 83 5.71 -3.27 -8.72
N ALA A 84 4.94 -2.42 -8.05
CA ALA A 84 4.77 -1.02 -8.47
C ALA A 84 6.11 -0.27 -8.45
N GLY A 85 6.90 -0.42 -7.41
CA GLY A 85 8.24 0.16 -7.33
C GLY A 85 9.18 -0.41 -8.40
N ALA A 86 9.24 -1.72 -8.52
CA ALA A 86 10.19 -2.38 -9.41
C ALA A 86 9.88 -2.22 -10.90
N LEU A 87 8.59 -2.19 -11.28
CA LEU A 87 8.16 -2.19 -12.68
C LEU A 87 7.79 -0.79 -13.18
N LEU A 88 7.06 0.00 -12.37
CA LEU A 88 6.54 1.30 -12.77
C LEU A 88 7.52 2.45 -12.46
N HIS A 89 8.42 2.27 -11.50
CA HIS A 89 9.38 3.27 -11.05
C HIS A 89 10.83 2.80 -11.22
N ALA A 90 11.12 2.11 -12.33
CA ALA A 90 12.46 1.59 -12.66
C ALA A 90 13.39 2.71 -13.14
N PHE A 91 13.78 3.61 -12.23
CA PHE A 91 14.59 4.80 -12.53
C PHE A 91 15.95 4.46 -13.15
N TRP A 92 16.48 3.27 -12.91
CA TRP A 92 17.74 2.79 -13.49
C TRP A 92 17.69 2.57 -15.00
N LYS A 93 16.49 2.56 -15.60
CA LYS A 93 16.26 2.46 -17.05
C LYS A 93 16.12 3.81 -17.75
N ILE A 94 16.17 4.92 -17.00
CA ILE A 94 15.90 6.27 -17.50
C ILE A 94 17.21 7.02 -17.67
N GLU A 95 17.43 7.57 -18.87
CA GLU A 95 18.65 8.31 -19.22
C GLU A 95 18.55 9.78 -18.82
N ASP A 96 17.37 10.41 -19.01
CA ASP A 96 17.18 11.82 -18.66
C ASP A 96 17.31 12.04 -17.15
N PRO A 97 18.25 12.91 -16.69
CA PRO A 97 18.54 13.09 -15.25
C PRO A 97 17.33 13.55 -14.44
N THR A 98 16.49 14.45 -14.99
CA THR A 98 15.33 15.02 -14.30
C THR A 98 14.24 13.96 -14.12
N GLN A 99 13.92 13.21 -15.18
CA GLN A 99 12.96 12.11 -15.11
C GLN A 99 13.47 10.99 -14.20
N ARG A 100 14.76 10.66 -14.30
CA ARG A 100 15.40 9.66 -13.44
C ARG A 100 15.26 10.02 -11.96
N GLN A 101 15.53 11.27 -11.59
CA GLN A 101 15.39 11.74 -10.21
C GLN A 101 13.94 11.63 -9.72
N THR A 102 12.97 12.03 -10.54
CA THR A 102 11.53 11.92 -10.22
C THR A 102 11.12 10.47 -9.99
N GLN A 103 11.55 9.56 -10.86
CA GLN A 103 11.24 8.14 -10.72
C GLN A 103 11.98 7.48 -9.55
N GLN A 104 13.19 7.92 -9.25
CA GLN A 104 13.93 7.48 -8.07
C GLN A 104 13.20 7.87 -6.78
N MET A 105 12.69 9.10 -6.69
CA MET A 105 11.89 9.52 -5.52
C MET A 105 10.61 8.70 -5.39
N SER A 106 9.97 8.36 -6.50
CA SER A 106 8.78 7.49 -6.51
C SER A 106 9.11 6.08 -6.05
N PHE A 107 10.25 5.53 -6.48
CA PHE A 107 10.75 4.24 -6.02
C PHE A 107 11.03 4.25 -4.51
N LEU A 108 11.78 5.23 -4.01
CA LEU A 108 12.09 5.36 -2.59
C LEU A 108 10.84 5.53 -1.73
N ARG A 109 9.83 6.22 -2.23
CA ARG A 109 8.51 6.31 -1.58
C ARG A 109 7.86 4.94 -1.43
N ASN A 110 7.90 4.10 -2.47
CA ASN A 110 7.39 2.72 -2.37
C ASN A 110 8.19 1.89 -1.35
N VAL A 111 9.51 2.05 -1.29
CA VAL A 111 10.35 1.40 -0.26
C VAL A 111 9.93 1.83 1.14
N SER A 112 9.66 3.12 1.35
CA SER A 112 9.18 3.64 2.64
C SER A 112 7.80 3.09 3.01
N PHE A 113 6.89 2.99 2.06
CA PHE A 113 5.57 2.40 2.28
C PHE A 113 5.65 0.89 2.56
N LEU A 114 6.56 0.17 1.90
CA LEU A 114 6.82 -1.23 2.21
C LEU A 114 7.26 -1.39 3.66
N GLY A 115 8.23 -0.59 4.11
CA GLY A 115 8.70 -0.60 5.49
C GLY A 115 7.58 -0.30 6.49
N ALA A 116 6.77 0.73 6.23
CA ALA A 116 5.63 1.07 7.07
C ALA A 116 4.55 -0.02 7.10
N ALA A 117 4.23 -0.63 5.95
CA ALA A 117 3.26 -1.72 5.87
C ALA A 117 3.73 -2.96 6.64
N LEU A 118 5.01 -3.32 6.54
CA LEU A 118 5.58 -4.44 7.30
C LEU A 118 5.60 -4.15 8.81
N ALA A 119 5.92 -2.92 9.22
CA ALA A 119 5.85 -2.52 10.62
C ALA A 119 4.42 -2.58 11.18
N LEU A 120 3.43 -2.10 10.41
CA LEU A 120 2.01 -2.22 10.77
C LEU A 120 1.56 -3.68 10.84
N PHE A 121 1.96 -4.51 9.87
CA PHE A 121 1.69 -5.94 9.90
C PHE A 121 2.22 -6.58 11.18
N ALA A 122 3.48 -6.34 11.53
CA ALA A 122 4.10 -6.89 12.73
C ALA A 122 3.36 -6.44 14.01
N VAL A 123 2.98 -5.16 14.09
CA VAL A 123 2.19 -4.65 15.22
C VAL A 123 0.83 -5.35 15.30
N PHE A 124 0.09 -5.45 14.21
CA PHE A 124 -1.24 -6.06 14.19
C PHE A 124 -1.18 -7.55 14.55
N ALA A 125 -0.23 -8.28 13.96
CA ALA A 125 -0.07 -9.71 14.18
C ALA A 125 0.46 -10.05 15.60
N SER A 126 1.08 -9.08 16.30
CA SER A 126 1.58 -9.27 17.68
C SER A 126 0.58 -8.87 18.78
N ILE A 127 -0.46 -8.09 18.45
CA ILE A 127 -1.40 -7.55 19.46
C ILE A 127 -2.57 -8.51 19.72
N ASP A 128 -2.75 -9.53 18.90
CA ASP A 128 -3.86 -10.49 19.00
C ASP A 128 -5.23 -9.77 19.12
N HIS A 129 -6.05 -10.06 20.13
CA HIS A 129 -7.36 -9.42 20.34
C HIS A 129 -7.31 -8.03 21.00
N GLY A 130 -6.12 -7.45 21.16
CA GLY A 130 -5.91 -6.17 21.87
C GLY A 130 -5.87 -4.93 21.01
N LEU A 131 -6.13 -5.02 19.70
CA LEU A 131 -6.10 -3.86 18.79
C LEU A 131 -7.30 -2.95 19.07
N ARG A 132 -7.03 -1.76 19.59
CA ARG A 132 -8.08 -0.76 19.83
C ARG A 132 -8.55 -0.10 18.54
N PHE A 133 -9.82 0.27 18.52
CA PHE A 133 -10.47 0.89 17.34
C PHE A 133 -10.35 0.01 16.09
N ALA A 134 -10.58 -1.29 16.27
CA ALA A 134 -10.62 -2.29 15.21
C ALA A 134 -11.94 -3.06 15.28
N ILE A 135 -12.44 -3.45 14.11
CA ILE A 135 -13.71 -4.17 13.97
C ILE A 135 -13.49 -5.67 14.19
N THR A 136 -12.35 -6.20 13.75
CA THR A 136 -12.01 -7.63 13.91
C THR A 136 -10.65 -7.79 14.59
N GLY A 137 -10.33 -9.01 15.01
CA GLY A 137 -8.97 -9.42 15.39
C GLY A 137 -8.07 -9.64 14.17
N SER A 138 -6.79 -9.94 14.45
CA SER A 138 -5.80 -10.30 13.44
C SER A 138 -6.03 -11.71 12.91
N LEU A 139 -5.63 -11.95 11.67
CA LEU A 139 -5.63 -13.29 11.05
C LEU A 139 -4.32 -14.04 11.32
N PHE A 140 -3.23 -13.30 11.40
CA PHE A 140 -1.89 -13.85 11.64
C PHE A 140 -1.48 -13.59 13.09
N HIS A 141 -0.71 -14.52 13.67
CA HIS A 141 -0.20 -14.41 15.04
C HIS A 141 1.31 -14.60 15.01
N LEU A 142 2.04 -13.57 15.41
CA LEU A 142 3.49 -13.62 15.59
C LEU A 142 3.78 -13.80 17.09
N SER A 143 4.40 -14.90 17.43
CA SER A 143 4.86 -15.22 18.79
C SER A 143 6.27 -14.68 19.04
#